data_21b8390ed71cf2a26078521a1134cf71
#
_entry.id   21b8390ed71cf2a26078521a1134cf71
#
_cell.length_a   1.000
_cell.length_b   1.000
_cell.length_c   1.000
_cell.angle_alpha   90.00
_cell.angle_beta   90.00
_cell.angle_gamma   90.00
#
_symmetry.space_group_name_H-M   'P 1'
#
loop_
_entity.id
_entity.type
_entity.pdbx_description
1 polymer ?
#
loop_
_entity_poly.entity_id
_entity_poly.type
_entity_poly.pdbx_seq_one_letter_code
_entity_poly.pdbx_strand_id
1 'polypeptide(L)'
;MRSSLRHPRRVVGLALLTSACTVLAGAPVTAGPPTTPGGTTLVRAAADTRPPTAPGYLRSTRLTCQSVTLAWSASRDDVGVAYYDIYHDGQLVTSVAGNTLTATLTVAQGVTWGWYVNARDAAGNVSQASATLSVTPPFCQSDTQRPTTPTNLAATANGTDVTLTWTASTDNVAVTRYDILRGGVTVGSVTGTAGNPPATSFTDTGLAADTEYRYTVVARDAQGNTSTASSAVTVRTGSACTSAVCGTTVVTTERDLPWGLVQLPDGTVLYGRRDLFDVVAMNPDGSNKRSIGTVPNVAGTNGEGGVLGLAVSSSFTTDRWLYIYHTTTTDNRIVRIRYDGTLQTGTVQVLLTGIPRNKYHNGGRLRFGPDGMLSAAPGDGQSPDRAQDVNDLGGKVLRIRPDGTVPSDNPFGNAVWSYGHRNPQGLAFDSRGRLFEQEFGNNVMDETNIIVRGGNYGWPACEGTTGSCANPNFIAPIRTYPVAEASCSGLAIVRDVLYLGCLRGNRMYRAVISGNTLTDVQQYFVGTYSRLRTVEPTLDGNLWLTTSTGGDKDSIPNNSNERILKVTLGR
;
A
#
# COMPACT_ATOMS: atom_id res chain seq x y z
N MET A 1 -6.58 -26.41 56.04
CA MET A 1 -7.67 -25.75 56.74
C MET A 1 -8.34 -24.74 55.83
N ARG A 2 -9.57 -24.92 55.65
CA ARG A 2 -10.64 -24.18 55.00
C ARG A 2 -10.58 -22.66 55.20
N SER A 3 -10.82 -21.81 54.20
CA SER A 3 -12.16 -21.21 54.06
C SER A 3 -12.28 -20.42 52.72
N SER A 4 -13.33 -20.73 52.05
CA SER A 4 -13.88 -20.07 50.85
C SER A 4 -14.60 -18.78 51.23
N LEU A 5 -14.49 -17.73 50.43
CA LEU A 5 -15.47 -16.65 50.39
C LEU A 5 -15.82 -16.34 48.93
N ARG A 6 -17.06 -16.65 48.57
CA ARG A 6 -17.74 -16.27 47.35
C ARG A 6 -18.23 -14.83 47.44
N HIS A 7 -18.09 -14.06 46.37
CA HIS A 7 -18.82 -12.81 46.22
C HIS A 7 -19.67 -12.83 44.90
N PRO A 8 -20.83 -12.24 44.89
CA PRO A 8 -21.83 -12.45 43.86
C PRO A 8 -21.65 -11.55 42.64
N ARG A 9 -21.94 -12.13 41.47
CA ARG A 9 -22.09 -11.42 40.19
C ARG A 9 -23.36 -10.57 40.18
N ARG A 10 -23.23 -9.27 39.89
CA ARG A 10 -24.34 -8.43 39.42
C ARG A 10 -24.44 -8.53 37.91
N VAL A 11 -25.52 -9.05 37.43
CA VAL A 11 -25.96 -9.02 36.03
C VAL A 11 -26.68 -7.70 35.83
N VAL A 12 -26.20 -6.87 34.88
CA VAL A 12 -26.97 -5.73 34.37
C VAL A 12 -27.53 -6.16 33.02
N GLY A 13 -28.86 -6.32 32.96
CA GLY A 13 -29.55 -6.64 31.73
C GLY A 13 -29.64 -5.44 30.80
N LEU A 14 -29.25 -5.63 29.56
CA LEU A 14 -29.49 -4.70 28.46
C LEU A 14 -30.78 -5.13 27.74
N ALA A 15 -31.80 -4.30 27.79
CA ALA A 15 -33.08 -4.54 27.10
C ALA A 15 -32.93 -4.22 25.62
N LEU A 16 -33.05 -5.24 24.76
CA LEU A 16 -33.23 -5.06 23.32
C LEU A 16 -34.74 -4.81 23.05
N LEU A 17 -35.03 -3.65 22.48
CA LEU A 17 -36.34 -3.38 21.85
C LEU A 17 -36.32 -3.96 20.43
N THR A 18 -36.97 -5.10 20.23
CA THR A 18 -37.29 -5.64 18.92
C THR A 18 -38.64 -5.10 18.48
N SER A 19 -38.68 -4.32 17.42
CA SER A 19 -39.92 -3.91 16.72
C SER A 19 -40.34 -5.04 15.79
N ALA A 20 -41.43 -5.70 16.10
CA ALA A 20 -42.04 -6.75 15.29
C ALA A 20 -42.87 -6.13 14.15
N CYS A 21 -42.54 -6.44 12.93
CA CYS A 21 -43.35 -6.16 11.75
C CYS A 21 -44.29 -7.36 11.51
N THR A 22 -45.56 -7.17 11.75
CA THR A 22 -46.62 -8.19 11.55
C THR A 22 -46.94 -8.30 10.06
N VAL A 23 -46.69 -9.47 9.48
CA VAL A 23 -47.15 -9.85 8.14
C VAL A 23 -48.51 -10.51 8.26
N LEU A 24 -49.55 -9.90 7.69
CA LEU A 24 -50.87 -10.48 7.54
C LEU A 24 -50.87 -11.50 6.39
N ALA A 25 -51.10 -12.76 6.70
CA ALA A 25 -51.32 -13.83 5.75
C ALA A 25 -52.77 -13.78 5.21
N GLY A 26 -52.90 -13.58 3.90
CA GLY A 26 -54.18 -13.74 3.17
C GLY A 26 -54.32 -15.19 2.68
N ALA A 27 -55.55 -15.75 2.87
CA ALA A 27 -55.91 -17.10 2.53
C ALA A 27 -56.05 -17.35 1.02
N PRO A 28 -55.98 -18.61 0.55
CA PRO A 28 -55.96 -18.96 -0.86
C PRO A 28 -57.34 -18.94 -1.51
N VAL A 29 -57.42 -18.37 -2.71
CA VAL A 29 -58.57 -18.48 -3.61
C VAL A 29 -58.29 -19.52 -4.68
N THR A 30 -59.21 -20.46 -4.83
CA THR A 30 -59.22 -21.58 -5.76
C THR A 30 -59.35 -21.13 -7.23
N ALA A 31 -58.63 -21.80 -8.12
CA ALA A 31 -58.62 -21.56 -9.54
C ALA A 31 -59.81 -22.20 -10.27
N GLY A 32 -60.38 -21.48 -11.24
CA GLY A 32 -61.27 -22.02 -12.29
C GLY A 32 -60.55 -22.00 -13.65
N PRO A 33 -60.92 -22.84 -14.62
CA PRO A 33 -60.10 -23.15 -15.80
C PRO A 33 -60.18 -22.07 -16.91
N PRO A 34 -59.31 -22.16 -17.96
CA PRO A 34 -58.86 -21.03 -18.76
C PRO A 34 -59.74 -20.78 -20.01
N THR A 35 -59.81 -19.51 -20.40
CA THR A 35 -60.16 -19.13 -21.75
C THR A 35 -59.04 -18.25 -22.33
N THR A 36 -58.37 -18.72 -23.32
CA THR A 36 -57.58 -17.88 -24.24
C THR A 36 -58.51 -17.12 -25.18
N PRO A 37 -58.29 -15.87 -25.61
CA PRO A 37 -57.23 -15.57 -26.59
C PRO A 37 -56.60 -14.17 -26.44
N GLY A 38 -55.49 -13.96 -27.08
CA GLY A 38 -54.96 -12.62 -27.40
C GLY A 38 -53.54 -12.42 -26.88
N GLY A 39 -52.55 -12.77 -27.72
CA GLY A 39 -51.16 -12.49 -27.42
C GLY A 39 -50.88 -10.99 -27.43
N THR A 40 -50.54 -10.49 -26.26
CA THR A 40 -49.83 -9.22 -26.12
C THR A 40 -48.41 -9.57 -25.68
N THR A 41 -47.50 -9.47 -26.61
CA THR A 41 -46.04 -9.60 -26.33
C THR A 41 -45.67 -8.50 -25.34
N LEU A 42 -45.50 -8.83 -24.08
CA LEU A 42 -44.84 -7.93 -23.13
C LEU A 42 -43.40 -7.72 -23.61
N VAL A 43 -43.16 -6.65 -24.34
CA VAL A 43 -41.80 -6.16 -24.55
C VAL A 43 -41.25 -5.80 -23.17
N ARG A 44 -40.40 -6.65 -22.64
CA ARG A 44 -39.60 -6.33 -21.43
C ARG A 44 -38.78 -5.09 -21.80
N ALA A 45 -39.11 -3.95 -21.21
CA ALA A 45 -38.32 -2.76 -21.37
C ALA A 45 -36.86 -3.13 -21.06
N ALA A 46 -35.96 -2.77 -21.97
CA ALA A 46 -34.52 -2.96 -21.71
C ALA A 46 -34.17 -2.25 -20.41
N ALA A 47 -33.40 -2.92 -19.56
CA ALA A 47 -32.93 -2.30 -18.33
C ALA A 47 -32.12 -1.05 -18.71
N ASP A 48 -32.43 0.06 -18.07
CA ASP A 48 -31.68 1.30 -18.24
C ASP A 48 -30.23 1.09 -17.79
N THR A 49 -29.30 1.42 -18.67
CA THR A 49 -27.83 1.28 -18.43
C THR A 49 -27.08 2.59 -18.65
N ARG A 50 -27.81 3.68 -18.90
CA ARG A 50 -27.22 4.99 -19.16
C ARG A 50 -27.19 5.81 -17.89
N PRO A 51 -26.02 6.30 -17.45
CA PRO A 51 -25.97 7.19 -16.31
C PRO A 51 -26.45 8.59 -16.67
N PRO A 52 -27.06 9.33 -15.73
CA PRO A 52 -27.37 10.73 -15.88
C PRO A 52 -26.14 11.59 -16.23
N THR A 53 -26.38 12.77 -16.78
CA THR A 53 -25.30 13.77 -16.92
C THR A 53 -24.87 14.28 -15.56
N ALA A 54 -23.62 14.71 -15.44
CA ALA A 54 -23.11 15.33 -14.19
C ALA A 54 -23.92 16.57 -13.81
N PRO A 55 -24.23 16.78 -12.50
CA PRO A 55 -24.84 18.03 -12.03
C PRO A 55 -23.90 19.21 -12.31
N GLY A 56 -24.43 20.29 -12.86
CA GLY A 56 -23.66 21.49 -13.18
C GLY A 56 -23.80 22.61 -12.15
N TYR A 57 -22.94 23.61 -12.23
CA TYR A 57 -23.02 24.87 -11.47
C TYR A 57 -23.24 24.68 -9.96
N LEU A 58 -22.52 23.73 -9.34
CA LEU A 58 -22.55 23.57 -7.89
C LEU A 58 -22.02 24.86 -7.23
N ARG A 59 -22.84 25.45 -6.35
CA ARG A 59 -22.54 26.69 -5.64
C ARG A 59 -23.14 26.69 -4.24
N SER A 60 -22.58 27.51 -3.36
CA SER A 60 -23.19 27.86 -2.08
C SER A 60 -24.17 29.03 -2.27
N THR A 61 -25.42 28.86 -1.85
CA THR A 61 -26.45 29.90 -1.88
C THR A 61 -26.65 30.56 -0.52
N ARG A 62 -26.27 29.87 0.55
CA ARG A 62 -26.27 30.40 1.91
C ARG A 62 -25.14 29.75 2.67
N LEU A 63 -24.36 30.54 3.37
CA LEU A 63 -23.29 30.06 4.24
C LEU A 63 -23.43 30.77 5.60
N THR A 64 -23.51 29.95 6.64
CA THR A 64 -23.45 30.42 8.03
C THR A 64 -22.27 29.75 8.72
N CYS A 65 -21.99 30.08 9.95
CA CYS A 65 -20.93 29.45 10.71
C CYS A 65 -21.20 27.97 11.05
N GLN A 66 -22.44 27.47 10.89
CA GLN A 66 -22.83 26.10 11.24
C GLN A 66 -23.52 25.36 10.09
N SER A 67 -23.80 26.02 8.97
CA SER A 67 -24.49 25.39 7.85
C SER A 67 -24.05 25.98 6.51
N VAL A 68 -24.09 25.14 5.48
CA VAL A 68 -23.99 25.53 4.07
C VAL A 68 -25.24 25.04 3.34
N THR A 69 -25.84 25.91 2.51
CA THR A 69 -26.87 25.50 1.56
C THR A 69 -26.23 25.44 0.18
N LEU A 70 -26.16 24.24 -0.36
CA LEU A 70 -25.69 23.96 -1.72
C LEU A 70 -26.84 24.04 -2.71
N ALA A 71 -26.55 24.45 -3.94
CA ALA A 71 -27.47 24.41 -5.07
C ALA A 71 -26.71 24.02 -6.34
N TRP A 72 -27.37 23.27 -7.22
CA TRP A 72 -26.80 22.82 -8.49
C TRP A 72 -27.82 22.86 -9.62
N SER A 73 -27.38 22.70 -10.86
CA SER A 73 -28.25 22.59 -12.02
C SER A 73 -28.68 21.14 -12.23
N ALA A 74 -29.91 20.94 -12.69
CA ALA A 74 -30.46 19.62 -12.95
C ALA A 74 -29.63 18.82 -13.97
N SER A 75 -29.44 17.57 -13.66
CA SER A 75 -28.93 16.56 -14.60
C SER A 75 -30.01 16.14 -15.59
N ARG A 76 -29.58 15.59 -16.72
CA ARG A 76 -30.47 15.00 -17.74
C ARG A 76 -30.20 13.51 -17.82
N ASP A 77 -31.26 12.77 -18.03
CA ASP A 77 -31.26 11.34 -18.19
C ASP A 77 -32.40 10.92 -19.12
N ASP A 78 -32.28 9.81 -19.83
CA ASP A 78 -33.29 9.36 -20.79
C ASP A 78 -34.51 8.69 -20.13
N VAL A 79 -34.38 8.24 -18.88
CA VAL A 79 -35.48 7.70 -18.06
C VAL A 79 -35.87 8.67 -16.93
N GLY A 80 -34.89 9.27 -16.27
CA GLY A 80 -35.05 10.31 -15.26
C GLY A 80 -34.13 10.17 -14.06
N VAL A 81 -33.75 11.30 -13.50
CA VAL A 81 -32.91 11.37 -12.30
C VAL A 81 -33.78 11.05 -11.06
N ALA A 82 -33.41 10.01 -10.33
CA ALA A 82 -34.11 9.60 -9.11
C ALA A 82 -33.58 10.30 -7.86
N TYR A 83 -32.26 10.51 -7.78
CA TYR A 83 -31.60 11.10 -6.60
C TYR A 83 -30.41 11.97 -7.02
N TYR A 84 -30.09 12.94 -6.14
CA TYR A 84 -28.79 13.59 -6.09
C TYR A 84 -28.09 13.19 -4.79
N ASP A 85 -26.92 12.60 -4.91
CA ASP A 85 -26.08 12.13 -3.82
C ASP A 85 -25.00 13.19 -3.55
N ILE A 86 -24.96 13.75 -2.34
CA ILE A 86 -24.06 14.83 -1.94
C ILE A 86 -22.90 14.22 -1.14
N TYR A 87 -21.69 14.54 -1.55
CA TYR A 87 -20.46 14.02 -0.99
C TYR A 87 -19.59 15.11 -0.40
N HIS A 88 -18.88 14.75 0.65
CA HIS A 88 -17.79 15.50 1.26
C HIS A 88 -16.58 14.57 1.37
N ASP A 89 -15.42 14.98 0.80
CA ASP A 89 -14.16 14.24 0.85
C ASP A 89 -14.30 12.74 0.50
N GLY A 90 -15.11 12.44 -0.52
CA GLY A 90 -15.36 11.07 -0.98
C GLY A 90 -16.42 10.29 -0.17
N GLN A 91 -16.95 10.86 0.92
CA GLN A 91 -17.99 10.21 1.72
C GLN A 91 -19.38 10.74 1.36
N LEU A 92 -20.35 9.83 1.18
CA LEU A 92 -21.75 10.20 0.99
C LEU A 92 -22.31 10.80 2.29
N VAL A 93 -22.75 12.04 2.23
CA VAL A 93 -23.32 12.75 3.39
C VAL A 93 -24.83 12.60 3.41
N THR A 94 -25.48 12.79 2.27
CA THR A 94 -26.94 12.65 2.14
C THR A 94 -27.36 12.50 0.68
N SER A 95 -28.58 12.02 0.47
CA SER A 95 -29.23 11.96 -0.84
C SER A 95 -30.53 12.76 -0.80
N VAL A 96 -30.83 13.49 -1.86
CA VAL A 96 -32.11 14.17 -2.05
C VAL A 96 -32.80 13.69 -3.31
N ALA A 97 -34.12 13.83 -3.39
CA ALA A 97 -34.91 13.40 -4.55
C ALA A 97 -34.48 14.14 -5.83
N GLY A 98 -34.60 13.50 -7.00
CA GLY A 98 -34.14 14.02 -8.30
C GLY A 98 -34.81 15.32 -8.76
N ASN A 99 -35.91 15.73 -8.15
CA ASN A 99 -36.55 17.04 -8.34
C ASN A 99 -36.08 18.12 -7.36
N THR A 100 -35.16 17.80 -6.44
CA THR A 100 -34.59 18.70 -5.43
C THR A 100 -33.19 19.10 -5.85
N LEU A 101 -32.98 20.40 -6.07
CA LEU A 101 -31.70 20.95 -6.56
C LEU A 101 -30.96 21.76 -5.51
N THR A 102 -31.30 21.56 -4.24
CA THR A 102 -30.64 22.21 -3.10
C THR A 102 -30.56 21.26 -1.92
N ALA A 103 -29.53 21.43 -1.08
CA ALA A 103 -29.40 20.74 0.19
C ALA A 103 -28.76 21.67 1.23
N THR A 104 -29.27 21.64 2.46
CA THR A 104 -28.64 22.35 3.58
C THR A 104 -27.97 21.36 4.51
N LEU A 105 -26.68 21.55 4.75
CA LEU A 105 -25.80 20.64 5.44
C LEU A 105 -25.18 21.33 6.65
N THR A 106 -24.99 20.60 7.74
CA THR A 106 -24.27 21.06 8.92
C THR A 106 -22.76 21.04 8.63
N VAL A 107 -22.06 22.09 8.99
CA VAL A 107 -20.61 22.25 8.80
C VAL A 107 -19.97 22.82 10.06
N ALA A 108 -18.68 22.48 10.27
CA ALA A 108 -17.89 23.10 11.32
C ALA A 108 -17.36 24.44 10.84
N GLN A 109 -17.39 25.43 11.74
CA GLN A 109 -16.87 26.77 11.49
C GLN A 109 -15.34 26.76 11.28
N GLY A 110 -14.83 27.63 10.40
CA GLY A 110 -13.41 27.79 10.14
C GLY A 110 -12.74 26.63 9.38
N VAL A 111 -13.48 25.57 9.09
CA VAL A 111 -12.99 24.38 8.39
C VAL A 111 -13.37 24.47 6.91
N THR A 112 -12.42 24.28 6.01
CA THR A 112 -12.70 24.22 4.57
C THR A 112 -13.27 22.87 4.19
N TRP A 113 -14.45 22.89 3.56
CA TRP A 113 -15.19 21.71 3.13
C TRP A 113 -15.19 21.61 1.61
N GLY A 114 -14.81 20.45 1.06
CA GLY A 114 -14.89 20.18 -0.37
C GLY A 114 -16.15 19.35 -0.69
N TRP A 115 -17.10 19.95 -1.44
CA TRP A 115 -18.37 19.34 -1.78
C TRP A 115 -18.45 19.00 -3.25
N TYR A 116 -19.05 17.84 -3.57
CA TYR A 116 -19.49 17.52 -4.93
C TYR A 116 -20.79 16.72 -4.91
N VAL A 117 -21.48 16.70 -6.04
CA VAL A 117 -22.79 16.06 -6.19
C VAL A 117 -22.76 15.12 -7.40
N ASN A 118 -23.31 13.93 -7.24
CA ASN A 118 -23.58 12.98 -8.34
C ASN A 118 -25.11 12.87 -8.53
N ALA A 119 -25.55 12.65 -9.76
CA ALA A 119 -26.92 12.27 -10.04
C ALA A 119 -27.02 10.75 -10.18
N ARG A 120 -28.12 10.15 -9.71
CA ARG A 120 -28.41 8.73 -9.80
C ARG A 120 -29.81 8.50 -10.29
N ASP A 121 -29.99 7.60 -11.27
CA ASP A 121 -31.29 7.19 -11.79
C ASP A 121 -31.95 6.10 -10.92
N ALA A 122 -33.12 5.65 -11.32
CA ALA A 122 -33.86 4.59 -10.64
C ALA A 122 -33.27 3.18 -10.86
N ALA A 123 -32.48 3.00 -11.93
CA ALA A 123 -31.79 1.75 -12.25
C ALA A 123 -30.48 1.59 -11.46
N GLY A 124 -30.00 2.69 -10.83
CA GLY A 124 -28.77 2.72 -10.03
C GLY A 124 -27.54 3.20 -10.79
N ASN A 125 -27.68 3.66 -12.04
CA ASN A 125 -26.55 4.25 -12.76
C ASN A 125 -26.21 5.63 -12.18
N VAL A 126 -24.91 5.91 -11.99
CA VAL A 126 -24.41 7.12 -11.32
C VAL A 126 -23.63 7.98 -12.31
N SER A 127 -23.91 9.27 -12.32
CA SER A 127 -23.24 10.26 -13.17
C SER A 127 -21.77 10.46 -12.76
N GLN A 128 -21.01 11.15 -13.60
CA GLN A 128 -19.78 11.81 -13.17
C GLN A 128 -20.11 12.86 -12.08
N ALA A 129 -19.14 13.12 -11.21
CA ALA A 129 -19.29 14.15 -10.19
C ALA A 129 -19.37 15.55 -10.79
N SER A 130 -20.08 16.45 -10.11
CA SER A 130 -19.94 17.89 -10.36
C SER A 130 -18.50 18.34 -10.11
N ALA A 131 -18.16 19.56 -10.57
CA ALA A 131 -16.96 20.21 -10.07
C ALA A 131 -17.00 20.34 -8.53
N THR A 132 -15.86 20.19 -7.87
CA THR A 132 -15.75 20.34 -6.41
C THR A 132 -15.90 21.80 -6.02
N LEU A 133 -16.78 22.09 -5.06
CA LEU A 133 -16.96 23.39 -4.45
C LEU A 133 -16.29 23.41 -3.07
N SER A 134 -15.28 24.24 -2.89
CA SER A 134 -14.67 24.48 -1.58
C SER A 134 -15.36 25.63 -0.86
N VAL A 135 -15.77 25.41 0.39
CA VAL A 135 -16.48 26.41 1.23
C VAL A 135 -15.85 26.41 2.61
N THR A 136 -15.55 27.60 3.14
CA THR A 136 -15.07 27.78 4.50
C THR A 136 -16.12 28.58 5.29
N PRO A 137 -16.90 27.94 6.20
CA PRO A 137 -17.85 28.67 7.04
C PRO A 137 -17.15 29.70 7.93
N PRO A 138 -17.70 30.91 8.08
CA PRO A 138 -17.15 31.91 8.99
C PRO A 138 -17.29 31.40 10.43
N PHE A 139 -16.54 31.98 11.35
CA PHE A 139 -16.75 31.75 12.78
C PHE A 139 -18.04 32.40 13.26
N CYS A 140 -18.78 31.74 14.14
CA CYS A 140 -20.02 32.31 14.73
C CYS A 140 -19.77 33.48 15.64
N GLN A 141 -18.62 33.51 16.30
CA GLN A 141 -18.07 34.63 17.07
C GLN A 141 -16.56 34.59 16.94
N SER A 142 -15.87 35.74 17.14
CA SER A 142 -14.42 35.76 17.27
C SER A 142 -14.04 34.87 18.45
N ASP A 143 -13.43 33.74 18.17
CA ASP A 143 -12.89 32.89 19.22
C ASP A 143 -11.67 33.56 19.84
N THR A 144 -11.72 33.78 21.15
CA THR A 144 -10.63 34.35 21.94
C THR A 144 -10.11 33.37 22.98
N GLN A 145 -10.70 32.21 23.06
CA GLN A 145 -10.30 31.15 23.99
C GLN A 145 -9.07 30.42 23.42
N ARG A 146 -8.10 30.14 24.28
CA ARG A 146 -6.87 29.47 23.90
C ARG A 146 -7.06 27.96 24.06
N PRO A 147 -6.47 27.14 23.18
CA PRO A 147 -6.39 25.69 23.42
C PRO A 147 -5.78 25.36 24.77
N THR A 148 -6.15 24.21 25.32
CA THR A 148 -5.47 23.68 26.51
C THR A 148 -4.02 23.35 26.18
N THR A 149 -3.15 23.39 27.19
CA THR A 149 -1.74 23.05 27.07
C THR A 149 -1.59 21.57 26.65
N PRO A 150 -0.74 21.23 25.66
CA PRO A 150 -0.37 19.83 25.39
C PRO A 150 0.29 19.21 26.63
N THR A 151 -0.10 17.98 27.00
CA THR A 151 0.42 17.30 28.19
C THR A 151 1.14 16.01 27.84
N ASN A 152 1.83 15.40 28.79
CA ASN A 152 2.55 14.13 28.63
C ASN A 152 3.52 14.13 27.44
N LEU A 153 4.18 15.26 27.17
CA LEU A 153 5.21 15.30 26.14
C LEU A 153 6.32 14.33 26.50
N ALA A 154 6.55 13.36 25.64
CA ALA A 154 7.62 12.39 25.71
C ALA A 154 8.53 12.50 24.48
N ALA A 155 9.82 12.16 24.64
CA ALA A 155 10.80 12.17 23.58
C ALA A 155 11.60 10.86 23.60
N THR A 156 11.79 10.25 22.44
CA THR A 156 12.61 9.05 22.28
C THR A 156 13.64 9.30 21.17
N ALA A 157 14.92 9.13 21.51
CA ALA A 157 16.00 9.23 20.54
C ALA A 157 16.17 7.89 19.79
N ASN A 158 16.33 7.96 18.47
CA ASN A 158 16.74 6.85 17.63
C ASN A 158 17.93 7.32 16.76
N GLY A 159 19.14 7.04 17.20
CA GLY A 159 20.34 7.62 16.62
C GLY A 159 20.32 9.15 16.71
N THR A 160 20.41 9.85 15.58
CA THR A 160 20.37 11.31 15.46
C THR A 160 18.97 11.87 15.21
N ASP A 161 17.93 11.07 15.32
CA ASP A 161 16.55 11.50 15.19
C ASP A 161 15.83 11.42 16.55
N VAL A 162 14.89 12.32 16.79
CA VAL A 162 14.09 12.37 18.02
C VAL A 162 12.62 12.34 17.66
N THR A 163 11.92 11.31 18.11
CA THR A 163 10.46 11.22 18.00
C THR A 163 9.81 11.75 19.26
N LEU A 164 8.91 12.71 19.07
CA LEU A 164 8.10 13.34 20.11
C LEU A 164 6.67 12.81 20.03
N THR A 165 6.05 12.59 21.19
CA THR A 165 4.62 12.28 21.33
C THR A 165 4.03 13.06 22.49
N TRP A 166 2.74 13.41 22.40
CA TRP A 166 2.05 14.17 23.46
C TRP A 166 0.57 13.82 23.49
N THR A 167 -0.11 14.20 24.59
CA THR A 167 -1.56 14.12 24.68
C THR A 167 -2.19 15.33 23.99
N ALA A 168 -3.22 15.05 23.19
CA ALA A 168 -3.93 16.09 22.45
C ALA A 168 -4.50 17.19 23.35
N SER A 169 -4.39 18.41 22.89
CA SER A 169 -5.08 19.58 23.45
C SER A 169 -6.55 19.59 23.05
N THR A 170 -7.38 20.22 23.86
CA THR A 170 -8.78 20.53 23.56
C THR A 170 -8.99 22.02 23.41
N ASP A 171 -10.02 22.40 22.67
CA ASP A 171 -10.44 23.75 22.45
C ASP A 171 -11.95 23.84 22.27
N ASN A 172 -12.55 25.01 22.49
CA ASN A 172 -14.01 25.22 22.34
C ASN A 172 -14.47 25.16 20.88
N VAL A 173 -13.56 25.38 19.92
CA VAL A 173 -13.83 25.26 18.48
C VAL A 173 -13.06 24.07 17.91
N ALA A 174 -11.75 24.17 17.82
CA ALA A 174 -10.87 23.06 17.43
C ALA A 174 -9.39 23.46 17.52
N VAL A 175 -8.55 22.51 17.91
CA VAL A 175 -7.09 22.58 17.71
C VAL A 175 -6.80 22.26 16.25
N THR A 176 -6.11 23.14 15.54
CA THR A 176 -5.80 22.98 14.12
C THR A 176 -4.32 22.72 13.85
N ARG A 177 -3.44 23.03 14.82
CA ARG A 177 -2.00 22.91 14.63
C ARG A 177 -1.28 22.73 15.95
N TYR A 178 -0.19 21.96 15.92
CA TYR A 178 0.85 21.97 16.95
C TYR A 178 2.13 22.54 16.38
N ASP A 179 2.78 23.47 17.10
CA ASP A 179 4.14 23.92 16.83
C ASP A 179 5.10 23.24 17.78
N ILE A 180 6.16 22.68 17.24
CA ILE A 180 7.23 21.99 17.98
C ILE A 180 8.41 22.93 18.10
N LEU A 181 8.83 23.17 19.37
CA LEU A 181 9.93 24.07 19.67
C LEU A 181 11.12 23.27 20.23
N ARG A 182 12.30 23.49 19.67
CA ARG A 182 13.57 22.97 20.15
C ARG A 182 14.41 24.14 20.67
N GLY A 183 14.75 24.13 21.97
CA GLY A 183 15.45 25.23 22.61
C GLY A 183 14.70 26.58 22.53
N GLY A 184 13.36 26.55 22.43
CA GLY A 184 12.52 27.75 22.28
C GLY A 184 12.31 28.23 20.84
N VAL A 185 12.93 27.59 19.84
CA VAL A 185 12.79 27.92 18.41
C VAL A 185 11.89 26.88 17.75
N THR A 186 10.90 27.30 16.97
CA THR A 186 10.04 26.41 16.21
C THR A 186 10.84 25.67 15.15
N VAL A 187 10.86 24.34 15.21
CA VAL A 187 11.57 23.43 14.28
C VAL A 187 10.63 22.67 13.37
N GLY A 188 9.34 22.67 13.67
CA GLY A 188 8.33 22.03 12.85
C GLY A 188 6.92 22.30 13.32
N SER A 189 5.95 21.86 12.54
CA SER A 189 4.53 21.97 12.87
C SER A 189 3.78 20.75 12.35
N VAL A 190 2.76 20.33 13.08
CA VAL A 190 1.80 19.31 12.67
C VAL A 190 0.45 19.96 12.52
N THR A 191 -0.08 19.98 11.30
CA THR A 191 -1.37 20.63 10.97
C THR A 191 -2.42 19.56 10.72
N GLY A 192 -3.61 19.76 11.29
CA GLY A 192 -4.79 18.96 10.98
C GLY A 192 -5.40 19.37 9.64
N THR A 193 -6.26 18.51 9.11
CA THR A 193 -7.09 18.80 7.95
C THR A 193 -8.56 18.85 8.38
N ALA A 194 -9.43 19.32 7.49
CA ALA A 194 -10.87 19.41 7.76
C ALA A 194 -11.43 18.07 8.25
N GLY A 195 -12.00 18.07 9.46
CA GLY A 195 -12.56 16.84 10.08
C GLY A 195 -11.54 15.90 10.74
N ASN A 196 -10.23 16.13 10.56
CA ASN A 196 -9.18 15.34 11.21
C ASN A 196 -8.30 16.26 12.07
N PRO A 197 -8.26 16.05 13.41
CA PRO A 197 -7.37 16.81 14.28
C PRO A 197 -5.90 16.56 13.92
N PRO A 198 -4.98 17.50 14.28
CA PRO A 198 -3.56 17.29 14.05
C PRO A 198 -3.06 16.03 14.77
N ALA A 199 -2.15 15.30 14.14
CA ALA A 199 -1.46 14.19 14.82
C ALA A 199 -0.71 14.69 16.06
N THR A 200 -0.55 13.80 17.04
CA THR A 200 0.12 14.08 18.32
C THR A 200 1.52 13.49 18.37
N SER A 201 2.19 13.44 17.22
CA SER A 201 3.58 13.00 17.10
C SER A 201 4.33 13.82 16.06
N PHE A 202 5.63 13.94 16.24
CA PHE A 202 6.55 14.63 15.33
C PHE A 202 7.93 14.01 15.45
N THR A 203 8.65 13.85 14.34
CA THR A 203 10.05 13.39 14.35
C THR A 203 10.96 14.52 13.86
N ASP A 204 11.87 14.94 14.71
CA ASP A 204 12.94 15.89 14.40
C ASP A 204 14.17 15.08 13.96
N THR A 205 14.63 15.31 12.74
CA THR A 205 15.65 14.48 12.08
C THR A 205 16.93 15.25 11.82
N GLY A 206 18.04 14.52 11.66
CA GLY A 206 19.31 15.12 11.26
C GLY A 206 20.00 15.91 12.36
N LEU A 207 19.72 15.58 13.59
CA LEU A 207 20.32 16.22 14.76
C LEU A 207 21.80 15.82 14.93
N ALA A 208 22.57 16.62 15.64
CA ALA A 208 23.93 16.23 16.01
C ALA A 208 23.90 15.01 16.93
N ALA A 209 24.83 14.08 16.73
CA ALA A 209 24.96 12.91 17.60
C ALA A 209 25.42 13.31 19.00
N ASP A 210 25.09 12.48 19.96
CA ASP A 210 25.51 12.59 21.37
C ASP A 210 25.25 13.99 21.97
N THR A 211 24.16 14.62 21.53
CA THR A 211 23.80 16.01 21.85
C THR A 211 22.46 16.04 22.59
N GLU A 212 22.39 16.87 23.63
CA GLU A 212 21.16 17.08 24.40
C GLU A 212 20.29 18.14 23.75
N TYR A 213 19.00 17.82 23.58
CA TYR A 213 17.99 18.70 23.04
C TYR A 213 16.81 18.81 23.99
N ARG A 214 16.24 20.03 24.10
CA ARG A 214 15.08 20.33 24.93
C ARG A 214 13.92 20.74 24.06
N TYR A 215 12.78 20.07 24.20
CA TYR A 215 11.58 20.30 23.41
C TYR A 215 10.40 20.76 24.24
N THR A 216 9.54 21.57 23.62
CA THR A 216 8.20 21.93 24.09
C THR A 216 7.24 21.92 22.91
N VAL A 217 5.94 21.75 23.15
CA VAL A 217 4.89 21.77 22.13
C VAL A 217 3.84 22.81 22.51
N VAL A 218 3.34 23.54 21.54
CA VAL A 218 2.30 24.57 21.68
C VAL A 218 1.16 24.23 20.73
N ALA A 219 -0.08 24.29 21.21
CA ALA A 219 -1.28 24.12 20.40
C ALA A 219 -1.78 25.47 19.86
N ARG A 220 -2.34 25.45 18.64
CA ARG A 220 -3.03 26.61 18.03
C ARG A 220 -4.41 26.21 17.52
N ASP A 221 -5.36 27.12 17.66
CA ASP A 221 -6.65 27.03 17.00
C ASP A 221 -6.63 27.70 15.60
N ALA A 222 -7.80 27.76 14.96
CA ALA A 222 -7.95 28.37 13.65
C ALA A 222 -7.93 29.90 13.68
N GLN A 223 -8.18 30.54 14.82
CA GLN A 223 -8.16 31.99 15.00
C GLN A 223 -6.76 32.53 15.36
N GLY A 224 -5.81 31.59 15.58
CA GLY A 224 -4.43 31.92 15.94
C GLY A 224 -4.19 32.05 17.46
N ASN A 225 -5.21 31.74 18.31
CA ASN A 225 -4.96 31.69 19.75
C ASN A 225 -4.00 30.55 20.04
N THR A 226 -3.11 30.77 21.00
CA THR A 226 -1.98 29.88 21.29
C THR A 226 -2.03 29.43 22.73
N SER A 227 -1.94 28.14 22.97
CA SER A 227 -1.82 27.57 24.32
C SER A 227 -0.54 28.02 25.01
N THR A 228 -0.45 27.81 26.32
CA THR A 228 0.86 27.75 26.97
C THR A 228 1.65 26.54 26.43
N ALA A 229 2.98 26.65 26.48
CA ALA A 229 3.84 25.54 26.08
C ALA A 229 3.70 24.35 27.07
N SER A 230 3.80 23.13 26.57
CA SER A 230 3.90 21.92 27.39
C SER A 230 5.05 22.03 28.40
N SER A 231 5.04 21.18 29.41
CA SER A 231 6.26 20.89 30.17
C SER A 231 7.35 20.47 29.20
N ALA A 232 8.59 20.89 29.44
CA ALA A 232 9.69 20.54 28.58
C ALA A 232 10.14 19.11 28.82
N VAL A 233 10.51 18.43 27.73
CA VAL A 233 11.23 17.16 27.78
C VAL A 233 12.66 17.37 27.28
N THR A 234 13.62 16.74 27.94
CA THR A 234 15.02 16.71 27.51
C THR A 234 15.38 15.30 27.05
N VAL A 235 16.08 15.22 25.93
CA VAL A 235 16.52 13.95 25.34
C VAL A 235 17.91 14.11 24.75
N ARG A 236 18.76 13.10 24.92
CA ARG A 236 20.08 13.05 24.29
C ARG A 236 20.02 12.14 23.07
N THR A 237 20.46 12.63 21.93
CA THR A 237 20.64 11.81 20.73
C THR A 237 21.68 10.73 20.96
N GLY A 238 21.52 9.61 20.29
CA GLY A 238 22.50 8.53 20.33
C GLY A 238 23.81 8.91 19.67
N SER A 239 24.86 8.14 19.92
CA SER A 239 26.13 8.26 19.23
C SER A 239 25.91 8.11 17.72
N ALA A 240 26.71 8.83 16.91
CA ALA A 240 26.69 8.64 15.47
C ALA A 240 27.01 7.17 15.15
N CYS A 241 26.12 6.49 14.46
CA CYS A 241 26.41 5.15 14.00
C CYS A 241 27.41 5.20 12.85
N THR A 242 28.57 4.67 13.07
CA THR A 242 29.65 4.59 12.06
C THR A 242 29.66 3.26 11.31
N SER A 243 28.80 2.30 11.70
CA SER A 243 28.65 1.02 11.01
C SER A 243 27.71 1.18 9.81
N ALA A 244 27.90 0.35 8.80
CA ALA A 244 27.01 0.35 7.63
C ALA A 244 25.55 -0.09 7.98
N VAL A 245 25.37 -0.90 9.03
CA VAL A 245 24.09 -1.26 9.63
C VAL A 245 24.11 -0.91 11.11
N CYS A 246 23.20 -0.07 11.54
CA CYS A 246 23.16 0.53 12.87
C CYS A 246 22.28 -0.21 13.87
N GLY A 247 21.29 -0.92 13.38
CA GLY A 247 20.36 -1.66 14.24
C GLY A 247 19.20 -2.24 13.46
N THR A 248 18.43 -3.05 14.17
CA THR A 248 17.18 -3.62 13.66
C THR A 248 16.09 -3.53 14.71
N THR A 249 14.88 -3.28 14.28
CA THR A 249 13.68 -3.32 15.11
C THR A 249 12.68 -4.29 14.48
N VAL A 250 12.14 -5.22 15.28
CA VAL A 250 10.98 -6.02 14.86
C VAL A 250 9.76 -5.11 14.95
N VAL A 251 9.21 -4.75 13.81
CA VAL A 251 8.06 -3.84 13.72
C VAL A 251 6.76 -4.59 13.99
N THR A 252 6.63 -5.78 13.39
CA THR A 252 5.46 -6.64 13.61
C THR A 252 5.82 -8.10 13.32
N THR A 253 4.95 -9.01 13.79
CA THR A 253 5.00 -10.43 13.44
C THR A 253 3.83 -10.77 12.52
N GLU A 254 4.00 -11.80 11.68
CA GLU A 254 2.97 -12.27 10.77
C GLU A 254 2.92 -13.82 10.80
N ARG A 255 1.73 -14.39 10.67
CA ARG A 255 1.53 -15.84 10.66
C ARG A 255 1.48 -16.42 9.26
N ASP A 256 1.51 -15.58 8.26
CA ASP A 256 1.59 -15.94 6.85
C ASP A 256 2.82 -15.28 6.23
N LEU A 257 3.21 -15.73 5.05
CA LEU A 257 4.43 -15.29 4.38
C LEU A 257 4.29 -13.87 3.79
N PRO A 258 4.94 -12.83 4.37
CA PRO A 258 4.95 -11.49 3.79
C PRO A 258 5.91 -11.46 2.60
N TRP A 259 5.37 -11.63 1.36
CA TRP A 259 6.22 -11.77 0.17
C TRP A 259 6.53 -10.42 -0.49
N GLY A 260 5.53 -9.72 -1.01
CA GLY A 260 5.68 -8.37 -1.58
C GLY A 260 5.48 -7.32 -0.50
N LEU A 261 6.31 -6.26 -0.50
CA LEU A 261 6.17 -5.13 0.39
C LEU A 261 6.44 -3.84 -0.38
N VAL A 262 5.68 -2.79 -0.08
CA VAL A 262 5.89 -1.43 -0.60
C VAL A 262 5.48 -0.41 0.45
N GLN A 263 6.24 0.67 0.58
CA GLN A 263 5.85 1.81 1.40
C GLN A 263 5.28 2.91 0.50
N LEU A 264 4.05 3.36 0.83
CA LEU A 264 3.34 4.40 0.11
C LEU A 264 3.91 5.79 0.45
N PRO A 265 3.69 6.80 -0.42
CA PRO A 265 4.17 8.17 -0.17
C PRO A 265 3.66 8.81 1.12
N ASP A 266 2.51 8.39 1.64
CA ASP A 266 1.95 8.85 2.92
C ASP A 266 2.56 8.15 4.14
N GLY A 267 3.50 7.23 3.93
CA GLY A 267 4.17 6.44 4.95
C GLY A 267 3.55 5.07 5.21
N THR A 268 2.31 4.82 4.79
CA THR A 268 1.64 3.52 4.96
C THR A 268 2.48 2.41 4.34
N VAL A 269 2.62 1.29 5.05
CA VAL A 269 3.31 0.09 4.56
C VAL A 269 2.28 -0.93 4.13
N LEU A 270 2.34 -1.35 2.86
CA LEU A 270 1.53 -2.44 2.33
C LEU A 270 2.39 -3.68 2.14
N TYR A 271 1.86 -4.84 2.50
CA TYR A 271 2.48 -6.13 2.19
C TYR A 271 1.46 -7.20 1.83
N GLY A 272 1.83 -8.07 0.88
CA GLY A 272 1.01 -9.21 0.49
C GLY A 272 1.27 -10.41 1.38
N ARG A 273 0.20 -11.07 1.87
CA ARG A 273 0.28 -12.40 2.49
C ARG A 273 0.09 -13.43 1.40
N ARG A 274 1.16 -14.19 1.11
CA ARG A 274 1.22 -15.07 -0.05
C ARG A 274 0.10 -16.10 -0.07
N ASP A 275 -0.15 -16.78 1.05
CA ASP A 275 -1.01 -17.94 1.13
C ASP A 275 -2.43 -17.62 1.63
N LEU A 276 -2.62 -16.46 2.28
CA LEU A 276 -3.93 -15.89 2.59
C LEU A 276 -4.53 -15.10 1.41
N PHE A 277 -3.72 -14.83 0.39
CA PHE A 277 -4.14 -14.16 -0.85
C PHE A 277 -4.67 -12.75 -0.65
N ASP A 278 -4.23 -12.06 0.38
CA ASP A 278 -4.67 -10.71 0.69
C ASP A 278 -3.51 -9.72 0.83
N VAL A 279 -3.85 -8.47 0.99
CA VAL A 279 -2.90 -7.39 1.27
C VAL A 279 -3.22 -6.80 2.64
N VAL A 280 -2.18 -6.52 3.40
CA VAL A 280 -2.25 -5.89 4.73
C VAL A 280 -1.68 -4.48 4.65
N ALA A 281 -2.32 -3.53 5.33
CA ALA A 281 -1.80 -2.20 5.57
C ALA A 281 -1.43 -2.04 7.04
N MET A 282 -0.34 -1.30 7.31
CA MET A 282 0.07 -0.90 8.65
C MET A 282 0.79 0.45 8.62
N ASN A 283 0.88 1.10 9.78
CA ASN A 283 1.78 2.24 9.96
C ASN A 283 3.26 1.76 10.00
N PRO A 284 4.24 2.66 9.78
CA PRO A 284 5.66 2.31 9.82
C PRO A 284 6.15 1.76 11.17
N ASP A 285 5.42 2.01 12.25
CA ASP A 285 5.68 1.50 13.60
C ASP A 285 4.98 0.15 13.88
N GLY A 286 4.26 -0.40 12.90
CA GLY A 286 3.48 -1.64 13.01
C GLY A 286 2.07 -1.47 13.58
N SER A 287 1.69 -0.28 14.03
CA SER A 287 0.34 0.01 14.49
C SER A 287 -0.68 0.02 13.35
N ASN A 288 -1.97 -0.01 13.67
CA ASN A 288 -3.08 -0.02 12.71
C ASN A 288 -3.00 -1.15 11.65
N LYS A 289 -2.34 -2.26 11.99
CA LYS A 289 -2.22 -3.42 11.12
C LYS A 289 -3.59 -4.03 10.84
N ARG A 290 -3.97 -4.07 9.56
CA ARG A 290 -5.26 -4.62 9.11
C ARG A 290 -5.18 -5.20 7.71
N SER A 291 -5.95 -6.24 7.41
CA SER A 291 -6.20 -6.66 6.02
C SER A 291 -7.02 -5.59 5.31
N ILE A 292 -6.62 -5.27 4.09
CA ILE A 292 -7.29 -4.27 3.23
C ILE A 292 -8.05 -4.92 2.07
N GLY A 293 -8.07 -6.24 2.01
CA GLY A 293 -8.85 -7.02 1.06
C GLY A 293 -8.06 -8.15 0.39
N THR A 294 -8.80 -9.12 -0.11
CA THR A 294 -8.29 -10.29 -0.83
C THR A 294 -8.07 -9.93 -2.32
N VAL A 295 -6.97 -10.39 -2.88
CA VAL A 295 -6.68 -10.25 -4.31
C VAL A 295 -7.52 -11.27 -5.08
N PRO A 296 -8.33 -10.85 -6.07
CA PRO A 296 -9.21 -11.76 -6.79
C PRO A 296 -8.44 -12.79 -7.64
N ASN A 297 -9.01 -13.99 -7.79
CA ASN A 297 -8.53 -15.07 -8.66
C ASN A 297 -7.14 -15.62 -8.31
N VAL A 298 -6.66 -15.43 -7.10
CA VAL A 298 -5.39 -16.01 -6.64
C VAL A 298 -5.56 -17.50 -6.35
N ALA A 299 -4.54 -18.28 -6.66
CA ALA A 299 -4.43 -19.69 -6.31
C ALA A 299 -3.00 -20.02 -5.86
N GLY A 300 -2.87 -20.84 -4.84
CA GLY A 300 -1.59 -21.43 -4.44
C GLY A 300 -1.11 -22.48 -5.42
N THR A 301 0.15 -22.89 -5.26
CA THR A 301 0.77 -23.94 -6.09
C THR A 301 1.26 -25.13 -5.26
N ASN A 302 0.98 -25.17 -3.95
CA ASN A 302 1.65 -26.04 -2.97
C ASN A 302 3.18 -25.85 -3.03
N GLY A 303 3.61 -24.58 -3.18
CA GLY A 303 5.00 -24.20 -3.34
C GLY A 303 5.15 -22.67 -3.27
N GLU A 304 5.65 -22.04 -4.33
CA GLU A 304 6.01 -20.62 -4.32
C GLU A 304 4.92 -19.67 -4.85
N GLY A 305 3.78 -20.17 -5.33
CA GLY A 305 2.72 -19.33 -5.92
C GLY A 305 1.75 -18.77 -4.88
N GLY A 306 1.12 -17.64 -5.22
CA GLY A 306 0.17 -16.92 -4.38
C GLY A 306 0.17 -15.43 -4.70
N VAL A 307 -0.03 -14.56 -3.71
CA VAL A 307 0.21 -13.10 -3.84
C VAL A 307 1.71 -12.85 -3.68
N LEU A 308 2.35 -12.35 -4.73
CA LEU A 308 3.81 -12.20 -4.78
C LEU A 308 4.21 -10.71 -4.76
N GLY A 309 4.68 -10.15 -5.87
CA GLY A 309 5.19 -8.78 -5.94
C GLY A 309 4.12 -7.70 -5.80
N LEU A 310 4.45 -6.64 -5.08
CA LEU A 310 3.68 -5.40 -5.01
C LEU A 310 4.53 -4.24 -5.52
N ALA A 311 3.91 -3.29 -6.22
CA ALA A 311 4.55 -2.05 -6.61
C ALA A 311 3.53 -0.91 -6.75
N VAL A 312 4.00 0.33 -6.60
CA VAL A 312 3.26 1.55 -6.93
C VAL A 312 4.11 2.44 -7.84
N SER A 313 3.47 3.16 -8.73
CA SER A 313 4.14 4.12 -9.61
C SER A 313 4.37 5.46 -8.91
N SER A 314 5.16 6.33 -9.51
CA SER A 314 5.32 7.72 -9.05
C SER A 314 4.00 8.52 -9.11
N SER A 315 3.02 8.07 -9.88
CA SER A 315 1.67 8.68 -9.99
C SER A 315 0.71 8.22 -8.90
N PHE A 316 1.12 7.35 -7.97
CA PHE A 316 0.22 6.72 -6.98
C PHE A 316 -0.61 7.72 -6.17
N THR A 317 -0.05 8.87 -5.82
CA THR A 317 -0.79 9.91 -5.09
C THR A 317 -2.00 10.45 -5.85
N THR A 318 -2.00 10.32 -7.19
CA THR A 318 -3.06 10.78 -8.09
C THR A 318 -3.96 9.64 -8.56
N ASP A 319 -3.35 8.53 -9.00
CA ASP A 319 -4.09 7.45 -9.68
C ASP A 319 -4.47 6.29 -8.75
N ARG A 320 -3.83 6.19 -7.57
CA ARG A 320 -4.10 5.21 -6.52
C ARG A 320 -3.99 3.75 -6.97
N TRP A 321 -3.23 3.43 -8.04
CA TRP A 321 -3.05 2.07 -8.53
C TRP A 321 -1.97 1.31 -7.74
N LEU A 322 -2.37 0.19 -7.13
CA LEU A 322 -1.49 -0.85 -6.61
C LEU A 322 -1.35 -1.94 -7.68
N TYR A 323 -0.11 -2.23 -8.06
CA TYR A 323 0.24 -3.27 -9.02
C TYR A 323 0.61 -4.54 -8.24
N ILE A 324 0.08 -5.67 -8.67
CA ILE A 324 0.21 -6.95 -8.00
C ILE A 324 0.58 -8.02 -9.02
N TYR A 325 1.67 -8.75 -8.74
CA TYR A 325 1.97 -10.00 -9.41
C TYR A 325 1.40 -11.13 -8.55
N HIS A 326 0.60 -12.00 -9.14
CA HIS A 326 0.01 -13.14 -8.42
C HIS A 326 -0.15 -14.36 -9.31
N THR A 327 -0.29 -15.52 -8.68
CA THR A 327 -0.56 -16.81 -9.32
C THR A 327 -2.06 -17.07 -9.37
N THR A 328 -2.54 -17.61 -10.48
CA THR A 328 -3.92 -18.11 -10.65
C THR A 328 -3.93 -19.63 -10.81
N THR A 329 -5.07 -20.22 -11.15
CA THR A 329 -5.15 -21.66 -11.46
C THR A 329 -4.47 -22.01 -12.78
N THR A 330 -4.27 -21.07 -13.68
CA THR A 330 -3.76 -21.29 -15.05
C THR A 330 -2.39 -20.69 -15.31
N ASP A 331 -2.09 -19.53 -14.77
CA ASP A 331 -0.89 -18.73 -15.05
C ASP A 331 -0.45 -17.91 -13.84
N ASN A 332 0.71 -17.30 -13.94
CA ASN A 332 1.02 -16.08 -13.19
C ASN A 332 0.61 -14.86 -14.03
N ARG A 333 0.21 -13.78 -13.37
CA ARG A 333 -0.21 -12.57 -14.06
C ARG A 333 0.09 -11.29 -13.29
N ILE A 334 0.04 -10.19 -14.00
CA ILE A 334 0.16 -8.85 -13.43
C ILE A 334 -1.20 -8.17 -13.53
N VAL A 335 -1.69 -7.67 -12.40
CA VAL A 335 -2.91 -6.87 -12.33
C VAL A 335 -2.62 -5.54 -11.65
N ARG A 336 -3.52 -4.56 -11.81
CA ARG A 336 -3.57 -3.38 -10.94
C ARG A 336 -4.97 -3.23 -10.36
N ILE A 337 -5.02 -2.78 -9.12
CA ILE A 337 -6.25 -2.58 -8.35
C ILE A 337 -6.16 -1.21 -7.68
N ARG A 338 -7.23 -0.41 -7.67
CA ARG A 338 -7.22 0.85 -6.94
C ARG A 338 -7.24 0.61 -5.43
N TYR A 339 -6.51 1.47 -4.72
CA TYR A 339 -6.42 1.50 -3.28
C TYR A 339 -6.83 2.88 -2.74
N ASP A 340 -7.82 2.89 -1.84
CA ASP A 340 -8.32 4.07 -1.13
C ASP A 340 -8.51 3.79 0.38
N GLY A 341 -7.56 3.07 0.97
CA GLY A 341 -7.66 2.52 2.33
C GLY A 341 -8.06 1.05 2.34
N THR A 342 -8.70 0.56 1.29
CA THR A 342 -9.02 -0.85 1.00
C THR A 342 -8.76 -1.16 -0.47
N LEU A 343 -8.66 -2.46 -0.84
CA LEU A 343 -8.59 -2.88 -2.23
C LEU A 343 -9.96 -2.73 -2.90
N GLN A 344 -10.06 -1.88 -3.91
CA GLN A 344 -11.26 -1.69 -4.71
C GLN A 344 -11.37 -2.79 -5.76
N THR A 345 -11.76 -4.00 -5.35
CA THR A 345 -11.72 -5.22 -6.19
C THR A 345 -12.54 -5.12 -7.48
N GLY A 346 -13.57 -4.25 -7.52
CA GLY A 346 -14.32 -3.93 -8.74
C GLY A 346 -13.52 -3.17 -9.80
N THR A 347 -12.33 -2.65 -9.46
CA THR A 347 -11.46 -1.88 -10.37
C THR A 347 -10.31 -2.70 -10.96
N VAL A 348 -10.28 -4.01 -10.72
CA VAL A 348 -9.21 -4.89 -11.19
C VAL A 348 -9.02 -4.75 -12.70
N GLN A 349 -7.79 -4.47 -13.10
CA GLN A 349 -7.38 -4.49 -14.51
C GLN A 349 -6.24 -5.49 -14.67
N VAL A 350 -6.42 -6.43 -15.59
CA VAL A 350 -5.39 -7.40 -15.94
C VAL A 350 -4.48 -6.76 -16.98
N LEU A 351 -3.18 -6.67 -16.66
CA LEU A 351 -2.16 -6.02 -17.48
C LEU A 351 -1.37 -7.01 -18.33
N LEU A 352 -1.06 -8.18 -17.76
CA LEU A 352 -0.32 -9.23 -18.46
C LEU A 352 -0.75 -10.60 -17.95
N THR A 353 -0.98 -11.55 -18.84
CA THR A 353 -1.35 -12.95 -18.58
C THR A 353 -0.42 -13.92 -19.30
N GLY A 354 -0.58 -15.22 -19.05
CA GLY A 354 0.17 -16.25 -19.76
C GLY A 354 1.61 -16.39 -19.28
N ILE A 355 1.98 -15.78 -18.15
CA ILE A 355 3.28 -16.04 -17.52
C ILE A 355 3.26 -17.47 -16.95
N PRO A 356 4.23 -18.33 -17.26
CA PRO A 356 4.25 -19.70 -16.78
C PRO A 356 4.18 -19.79 -15.26
N ARG A 357 3.36 -20.71 -14.77
CA ARG A 357 3.27 -21.05 -13.34
C ARG A 357 3.66 -22.51 -13.12
N ASN A 358 4.22 -22.77 -11.97
CA ASN A 358 4.44 -24.15 -11.51
C ASN A 358 4.51 -24.19 -9.98
N LYS A 359 4.79 -25.34 -9.40
CA LYS A 359 5.02 -25.49 -7.96
C LYS A 359 6.09 -24.52 -7.47
N TYR A 360 7.20 -24.43 -8.18
CA TYR A 360 8.33 -23.52 -7.92
C TYR A 360 8.65 -22.68 -9.14
N HIS A 361 9.60 -21.74 -9.01
CA HIS A 361 10.09 -20.84 -10.04
C HIS A 361 8.98 -19.93 -10.61
N ASN A 362 8.15 -19.39 -9.74
CA ASN A 362 7.13 -18.42 -10.15
C ASN A 362 7.69 -17.00 -10.26
N GLY A 363 8.88 -16.71 -9.73
CA GLY A 363 9.45 -15.36 -9.70
C GLY A 363 8.57 -14.40 -8.92
N GLY A 364 8.22 -13.27 -9.54
CA GLY A 364 7.12 -12.41 -9.09
C GLY A 364 7.50 -11.00 -8.65
N ARG A 365 8.78 -10.61 -8.61
CA ARG A 365 9.16 -9.24 -8.22
C ARG A 365 8.67 -8.22 -9.25
N LEU A 366 8.13 -7.12 -8.74
CA LEU A 366 7.74 -5.94 -9.51
C LEU A 366 8.57 -4.73 -9.11
N ARG A 367 8.96 -3.90 -10.09
CA ARG A 367 9.67 -2.64 -9.83
C ARG A 367 9.38 -1.61 -10.91
N PHE A 368 8.96 -0.41 -10.53
CA PHE A 368 8.92 0.71 -11.47
C PHE A 368 10.32 1.29 -11.69
N GLY A 369 10.64 1.51 -12.96
CA GLY A 369 11.86 2.18 -13.36
C GLY A 369 11.74 3.71 -13.33
N PRO A 370 12.89 4.42 -13.40
CA PRO A 370 12.91 5.88 -13.52
C PRO A 370 12.28 6.37 -14.83
N ASP A 371 12.13 5.50 -15.83
CA ASP A 371 11.43 5.71 -17.09
C ASP A 371 9.89 5.57 -16.98
N GLY A 372 9.38 5.26 -15.78
CA GLY A 372 7.96 5.05 -15.50
C GLY A 372 7.41 3.71 -15.99
N MET A 373 8.25 2.81 -16.53
CA MET A 373 7.83 1.48 -16.94
C MET A 373 7.85 0.51 -15.76
N LEU A 374 6.98 -0.50 -15.81
CA LEU A 374 6.92 -1.57 -14.84
C LEU A 374 7.79 -2.75 -15.32
N SER A 375 8.83 -3.06 -14.55
CA SER A 375 9.62 -4.28 -14.72
C SER A 375 9.04 -5.40 -13.85
N ALA A 376 9.03 -6.63 -14.39
CA ALA A 376 8.61 -7.83 -13.69
C ALA A 376 9.61 -8.98 -13.93
N ALA A 377 9.79 -9.82 -12.93
CA ALA A 377 10.77 -10.91 -12.94
C ALA A 377 10.10 -12.27 -12.76
N PRO A 378 9.50 -12.87 -13.81
CA PRO A 378 9.00 -14.23 -13.78
C PRO A 378 10.13 -15.28 -13.83
N GLY A 379 9.95 -16.39 -13.10
CA GLY A 379 10.79 -17.56 -13.25
C GLY A 379 10.45 -18.40 -14.47
N ASP A 380 11.28 -19.42 -14.76
CA ASP A 380 11.11 -20.34 -15.90
C ASP A 380 9.94 -21.34 -15.74
N GLY A 381 9.24 -21.31 -14.58
CA GLY A 381 8.17 -22.25 -14.27
C GLY A 381 8.63 -23.71 -14.25
N GLN A 382 9.87 -23.98 -13.87
CA GLN A 382 10.51 -25.30 -13.87
C GLN A 382 10.64 -25.93 -15.27
N SER A 383 10.66 -25.12 -16.32
CA SER A 383 10.88 -25.53 -17.70
C SER A 383 12.04 -24.69 -18.27
N PRO A 384 13.28 -25.15 -18.10
CA PRO A 384 14.49 -24.34 -18.36
C PRO A 384 14.59 -23.82 -19.79
N ASP A 385 14.12 -24.58 -20.78
CA ASP A 385 14.17 -24.19 -22.21
C ASP A 385 13.37 -22.90 -22.51
N ARG A 386 12.34 -22.61 -21.71
CA ARG A 386 11.55 -21.36 -21.82
C ARG A 386 12.44 -20.13 -21.69
N ALA A 387 13.47 -20.21 -20.85
CA ALA A 387 14.35 -19.08 -20.59
C ALA A 387 15.01 -18.55 -21.87
N GLN A 388 15.28 -19.40 -22.86
CA GLN A 388 15.90 -19.02 -24.13
C GLN A 388 14.90 -18.67 -25.24
N ASP A 389 13.61 -19.00 -25.09
CA ASP A 389 12.59 -18.60 -26.06
C ASP A 389 12.09 -17.17 -25.77
N VAL A 390 12.44 -16.22 -26.61
CA VAL A 390 12.03 -14.82 -26.47
C VAL A 390 10.53 -14.56 -26.70
N ASN A 391 9.77 -15.57 -27.14
CA ASN A 391 8.31 -15.51 -27.27
C ASN A 391 7.59 -16.08 -26.04
N ASP A 392 8.29 -16.79 -25.15
CA ASP A 392 7.77 -17.24 -23.85
C ASP A 392 8.07 -16.20 -22.76
N LEU A 393 7.15 -16.04 -21.81
CA LEU A 393 7.28 -15.05 -20.73
C LEU A 393 8.04 -15.59 -19.49
N GLY A 394 8.37 -16.89 -19.46
CA GLY A 394 9.11 -17.52 -18.35
C GLY A 394 10.61 -17.34 -18.44
N GLY A 395 11.28 -17.18 -17.29
CA GLY A 395 12.74 -17.01 -17.22
C GLY A 395 13.21 -15.70 -17.87
N LYS A 396 12.56 -14.60 -17.55
CA LYS A 396 12.74 -13.28 -18.18
C LYS A 396 12.83 -12.16 -17.16
N VAL A 397 13.34 -11.03 -17.62
CA VAL A 397 12.89 -9.74 -17.10
C VAL A 397 11.93 -9.15 -18.12
N LEU A 398 10.72 -8.82 -17.70
CA LEU A 398 9.68 -8.21 -18.53
C LEU A 398 9.64 -6.70 -18.28
N ARG A 399 9.20 -5.92 -19.29
CA ARG A 399 8.98 -4.47 -19.17
C ARG A 399 7.71 -4.08 -19.92
N ILE A 400 6.76 -3.46 -19.21
CA ILE A 400 5.48 -3.01 -19.75
C ILE A 400 5.17 -1.58 -19.28
N ARG A 401 4.27 -0.89 -19.97
CA ARG A 401 3.70 0.37 -19.50
C ARG A 401 2.77 0.15 -18.30
N PRO A 402 2.48 1.20 -17.51
CA PRO A 402 1.54 1.09 -16.39
C PRO A 402 0.13 0.61 -16.77
N ASP A 403 -0.26 0.75 -18.05
CA ASP A 403 -1.52 0.26 -18.59
C ASP A 403 -1.47 -1.17 -19.16
N GLY A 404 -0.31 -1.82 -19.08
CA GLY A 404 -0.08 -3.18 -19.59
C GLY A 404 0.38 -3.25 -21.04
N THR A 405 0.40 -2.13 -21.79
CA THR A 405 0.85 -2.12 -23.18
C THR A 405 2.38 -2.29 -23.27
N VAL A 406 2.83 -2.86 -24.38
CA VAL A 406 4.26 -3.08 -24.65
C VAL A 406 4.89 -1.78 -25.14
N PRO A 407 6.01 -1.32 -24.52
CA PRO A 407 6.78 -0.20 -25.02
C PRO A 407 7.37 -0.50 -26.41
N SER A 408 7.34 0.48 -27.33
CA SER A 408 7.85 0.31 -28.69
C SER A 408 9.37 0.10 -28.76
N ASP A 409 10.08 0.46 -27.70
CA ASP A 409 11.52 0.29 -27.56
C ASP A 409 11.93 -1.05 -26.90
N ASN A 410 10.98 -1.94 -26.61
CA ASN A 410 11.30 -3.30 -26.18
C ASN A 410 11.99 -4.07 -27.31
N PRO A 411 13.02 -4.90 -27.00
CA PRO A 411 13.91 -5.46 -28.02
C PRO A 411 13.25 -6.47 -28.96
N PHE A 412 12.19 -7.16 -28.51
CA PHE A 412 11.60 -8.28 -29.25
C PHE A 412 10.16 -8.00 -29.72
N GLY A 413 9.67 -6.76 -29.59
CA GLY A 413 8.31 -6.39 -29.96
C GLY A 413 7.21 -6.96 -29.04
N ASN A 414 7.60 -7.53 -27.91
CA ASN A 414 6.73 -8.06 -26.85
C ASN A 414 7.16 -7.57 -25.47
N ALA A 415 6.63 -8.12 -24.39
CA ALA A 415 6.96 -7.69 -23.02
C ALA A 415 8.38 -8.06 -22.56
N VAL A 416 9.11 -8.90 -23.27
CA VAL A 416 10.44 -9.37 -22.88
C VAL A 416 11.47 -8.25 -23.02
N TRP A 417 12.21 -7.97 -21.92
CA TRP A 417 13.31 -7.02 -21.88
C TRP A 417 14.67 -7.71 -21.92
N SER A 418 14.82 -8.80 -21.14
CA SER A 418 15.98 -9.70 -21.16
C SER A 418 15.54 -11.13 -20.96
N TYR A 419 16.41 -12.10 -21.26
CA TYR A 419 16.10 -13.52 -21.25
C TYR A 419 17.27 -14.38 -20.76
N GLY A 420 17.03 -15.67 -20.59
CA GLY A 420 18.06 -16.59 -20.07
C GLY A 420 18.18 -16.53 -18.55
N HIS A 421 17.08 -16.27 -17.85
CA HIS A 421 17.00 -16.29 -16.39
C HIS A 421 16.32 -17.56 -15.87
N ARG A 422 16.63 -17.98 -14.64
CA ARG A 422 16.03 -19.14 -14.01
C ARG A 422 14.84 -18.80 -13.11
N ASN A 423 15.09 -18.17 -11.98
CA ASN A 423 14.07 -17.79 -11.00
C ASN A 423 14.40 -16.43 -10.35
N PRO A 424 14.30 -15.35 -11.10
CA PRO A 424 14.58 -14.03 -10.60
C PRO A 424 13.52 -13.59 -9.59
N GLN A 425 13.95 -13.11 -8.41
CA GLN A 425 13.07 -12.68 -7.32
C GLN A 425 13.44 -11.30 -6.76
N GLY A 426 14.54 -10.69 -7.21
CA GLY A 426 14.98 -9.36 -6.79
C GLY A 426 15.12 -8.41 -7.96
N LEU A 427 14.59 -7.20 -7.87
CA LEU A 427 14.75 -6.11 -8.84
C LEU A 427 14.95 -4.78 -8.10
N ALA A 428 15.97 -4.03 -8.47
CA ALA A 428 16.15 -2.65 -8.01
C ALA A 428 16.90 -1.81 -9.05
N PHE A 429 16.67 -0.49 -9.04
CA PHE A 429 17.40 0.47 -9.86
C PHE A 429 18.42 1.21 -8.99
N ASP A 430 19.61 1.46 -9.55
CA ASP A 430 20.60 2.33 -8.93
C ASP A 430 20.35 3.82 -9.29
N SER A 431 21.17 4.71 -8.75
CA SER A 431 21.08 6.17 -9.00
C SER A 431 21.30 6.57 -10.46
N ARG A 432 21.89 5.69 -11.26
CA ARG A 432 22.14 5.88 -12.70
C ARG A 432 21.02 5.33 -13.58
N GLY A 433 19.98 4.74 -12.97
CA GLY A 433 18.84 4.13 -13.67
C GLY A 433 19.15 2.75 -14.25
N ARG A 434 20.21 2.07 -13.83
CA ARG A 434 20.51 0.69 -14.24
C ARG A 434 19.68 -0.27 -13.40
N LEU A 435 19.08 -1.26 -14.04
CA LEU A 435 18.33 -2.31 -13.38
C LEU A 435 19.28 -3.42 -12.93
N PHE A 436 19.25 -3.70 -11.63
CA PHE A 436 19.89 -4.87 -11.02
C PHE A 436 18.84 -5.93 -10.77
N GLU A 437 19.25 -7.16 -10.98
CA GLU A 437 18.42 -8.34 -10.79
C GLU A 437 19.16 -9.35 -9.91
N GLN A 438 18.41 -10.09 -9.08
CA GLN A 438 18.88 -11.19 -8.25
C GLN A 438 18.05 -12.43 -8.51
N GLU A 439 18.73 -13.55 -8.81
CA GLU A 439 18.05 -14.80 -9.09
C GLU A 439 18.64 -16.00 -8.34
N PHE A 440 17.79 -17.02 -8.18
CA PHE A 440 18.19 -18.32 -7.65
C PHE A 440 18.78 -19.20 -8.73
N GLY A 441 19.98 -19.67 -8.50
CA GLY A 441 20.56 -20.77 -9.25
C GLY A 441 19.89 -22.11 -8.96
N ASN A 442 20.33 -23.13 -9.69
CA ASN A 442 19.79 -24.48 -9.52
C ASN A 442 20.45 -25.20 -8.32
N ASN A 443 21.73 -25.48 -8.44
CA ASN A 443 22.46 -26.24 -7.42
C ASN A 443 23.84 -25.66 -7.09
N VAL A 444 24.35 -24.74 -7.88
CA VAL A 444 25.73 -24.28 -7.80
C VAL A 444 25.81 -22.83 -7.36
N MET A 445 25.29 -21.88 -8.16
CA MET A 445 25.48 -20.46 -7.94
C MET A 445 24.19 -19.68 -8.16
N ASP A 446 23.87 -18.80 -7.20
CA ASP A 446 22.95 -17.68 -7.40
C ASP A 446 23.68 -16.52 -8.06
N GLU A 447 22.94 -15.61 -8.68
CA GLU A 447 23.50 -14.52 -9.49
C GLU A 447 22.93 -13.16 -9.12
N THR A 448 23.81 -12.15 -9.11
CA THR A 448 23.42 -10.74 -9.24
C THR A 448 23.82 -10.24 -10.62
N ASN A 449 22.85 -9.71 -11.35
CA ASN A 449 23.01 -9.26 -12.73
C ASN A 449 22.74 -7.75 -12.87
N ILE A 450 23.41 -7.08 -13.82
CA ILE A 450 22.99 -5.79 -14.36
C ILE A 450 22.25 -6.06 -15.65
N ILE A 451 20.98 -5.71 -15.69
CA ILE A 451 20.09 -6.04 -16.81
C ILE A 451 20.25 -5.03 -17.93
N VAL A 452 20.50 -5.53 -19.13
CA VAL A 452 20.58 -4.74 -20.36
C VAL A 452 19.48 -5.16 -21.35
N ARG A 453 19.06 -4.22 -22.17
CA ARG A 453 18.06 -4.42 -23.22
C ARG A 453 18.48 -5.54 -24.18
N GLY A 454 17.67 -6.58 -24.32
CA GLY A 454 17.92 -7.73 -25.21
C GLY A 454 19.00 -8.70 -24.74
N GLY A 455 19.50 -8.53 -23.50
CA GLY A 455 20.56 -9.36 -22.94
C GLY A 455 20.13 -10.80 -22.70
N ASN A 456 21.04 -11.76 -22.95
CA ASN A 456 20.90 -13.17 -22.62
C ASN A 456 21.83 -13.53 -21.46
N TYR A 457 21.27 -14.07 -20.36
CA TYR A 457 21.98 -14.38 -19.13
C TYR A 457 22.33 -15.87 -18.98
N GLY A 458 22.10 -16.67 -20.04
CA GLY A 458 22.71 -17.97 -20.27
C GLY A 458 21.96 -19.17 -19.73
N TRP A 459 21.03 -19.04 -18.78
CA TRP A 459 20.27 -20.19 -18.30
C TRP A 459 19.45 -20.86 -19.42
N PRO A 460 19.42 -22.18 -19.57
CA PRO A 460 19.99 -23.20 -18.67
C PRO A 460 21.44 -23.63 -19.01
N ALA A 461 22.03 -23.15 -20.06
CA ALA A 461 23.35 -23.59 -20.52
C ALA A 461 24.49 -23.10 -19.61
N CYS A 462 24.29 -21.98 -18.92
CA CYS A 462 25.20 -21.39 -17.93
C CYS A 462 24.47 -21.15 -16.62
N GLU A 463 25.08 -21.50 -15.48
CA GLU A 463 24.64 -21.19 -14.13
C GLU A 463 25.83 -20.52 -13.39
N GLY A 464 25.75 -19.23 -13.13
CA GLY A 464 26.85 -18.47 -12.56
C GLY A 464 28.07 -18.44 -13.49
N THR A 465 29.06 -19.24 -13.14
CA THR A 465 30.27 -19.44 -13.94
C THR A 465 30.47 -20.90 -14.36
N THR A 466 29.41 -21.72 -14.21
CA THR A 466 29.46 -23.17 -14.43
C THR A 466 28.60 -23.54 -15.65
N GLY A 467 29.11 -24.42 -16.48
CA GLY A 467 28.48 -24.85 -17.74
C GLY A 467 29.08 -24.16 -18.96
N SER A 468 28.26 -23.92 -19.98
CA SER A 468 28.71 -23.33 -21.26
C SER A 468 28.82 -21.80 -21.22
N CYS A 469 29.32 -21.23 -20.14
CA CYS A 469 29.37 -19.79 -19.89
C CYS A 469 30.34 -19.02 -20.83
N ALA A 470 31.22 -19.71 -21.53
CA ALA A 470 32.12 -19.12 -22.52
C ALA A 470 31.44 -18.66 -23.82
N ASN A 471 30.10 -18.89 -23.96
CA ASN A 471 29.36 -18.40 -25.10
C ASN A 471 29.38 -16.86 -25.14
N PRO A 472 29.91 -16.23 -26.22
CA PRO A 472 30.03 -14.77 -26.29
C PRO A 472 28.70 -14.02 -26.32
N ASN A 473 27.59 -14.70 -26.54
CA ASN A 473 26.25 -14.12 -26.50
C ASN A 473 25.68 -14.05 -25.09
N PHE A 474 26.32 -14.68 -24.10
CA PHE A 474 25.87 -14.66 -22.71
C PHE A 474 26.51 -13.51 -21.94
N ILE A 475 25.70 -12.83 -21.15
CA ILE A 475 26.15 -11.80 -20.25
C ILE A 475 26.46 -12.47 -18.90
N ALA A 476 27.71 -12.34 -18.48
CA ALA A 476 28.13 -12.88 -17.20
C ALA A 476 27.53 -12.06 -16.03
N PRO A 477 27.18 -12.73 -14.92
CA PRO A 477 26.75 -12.05 -13.69
C PRO A 477 27.88 -11.15 -13.15
N ILE A 478 27.52 -10.04 -12.53
CA ILE A 478 28.50 -9.16 -11.86
C ILE A 478 28.99 -9.76 -10.55
N ARG A 479 28.23 -10.71 -10.00
CA ARG A 479 28.60 -11.50 -8.83
C ARG A 479 27.81 -12.79 -8.75
N THR A 480 28.49 -13.83 -8.29
CA THR A 480 27.88 -15.14 -7.96
C THR A 480 28.01 -15.46 -6.48
N TYR A 481 27.13 -16.29 -5.99
CA TYR A 481 27.09 -16.77 -4.60
C TYR A 481 26.82 -18.26 -4.58
N PRO A 482 27.53 -19.06 -3.75
CA PRO A 482 27.15 -20.46 -3.55
C PRO A 482 25.70 -20.56 -3.08
N VAL A 483 24.89 -21.42 -3.70
CA VAL A 483 23.46 -21.59 -3.36
C VAL A 483 23.26 -21.88 -1.87
N ALA A 484 24.19 -22.61 -1.24
CA ALA A 484 24.12 -22.93 0.21
C ALA A 484 24.24 -21.68 1.10
N GLU A 485 24.92 -20.63 0.62
CA GLU A 485 25.17 -19.38 1.37
C GLU A 485 24.24 -18.25 0.95
N ALA A 486 23.40 -18.47 -0.04
CA ALA A 486 22.56 -17.45 -0.65
C ALA A 486 21.10 -17.89 -0.76
N SER A 487 20.60 -18.25 -1.92
CA SER A 487 19.18 -18.27 -2.29
C SER A 487 18.53 -16.91 -1.94
N CYS A 488 19.11 -15.82 -2.51
CA CYS A 488 18.69 -14.47 -2.18
C CYS A 488 17.47 -14.06 -3.03
N SER A 489 16.38 -13.68 -2.35
CA SER A 489 15.10 -13.33 -2.97
C SER A 489 14.96 -11.82 -3.19
N GLY A 490 15.00 -11.03 -2.11
CA GLY A 490 14.83 -9.59 -2.19
C GLY A 490 16.13 -8.87 -2.52
N LEU A 491 16.03 -7.82 -3.33
CA LEU A 491 17.11 -6.90 -3.66
C LEU A 491 16.64 -5.46 -3.46
N ALA A 492 17.40 -4.67 -2.73
CA ALA A 492 17.21 -3.24 -2.59
C ALA A 492 18.53 -2.50 -2.85
N ILE A 493 18.41 -1.29 -3.37
CA ILE A 493 19.54 -0.37 -3.51
C ILE A 493 19.19 0.93 -2.78
N VAL A 494 20.05 1.33 -1.85
CA VAL A 494 19.93 2.58 -1.10
C VAL A 494 21.28 3.29 -1.17
N ARG A 495 21.33 4.51 -1.71
CA ARG A 495 22.56 5.32 -1.87
C ARG A 495 23.68 4.55 -2.59
N ASP A 496 23.32 3.84 -3.67
CA ASP A 496 24.21 2.98 -4.47
C ASP A 496 24.91 1.87 -3.66
N VAL A 497 24.29 1.45 -2.57
CA VAL A 497 24.65 0.24 -1.82
C VAL A 497 23.54 -0.79 -2.03
N LEU A 498 23.93 -1.96 -2.47
CA LEU A 498 23.05 -3.09 -2.75
C LEU A 498 22.90 -3.95 -1.49
N TYR A 499 21.66 -4.39 -1.22
CA TYR A 499 21.30 -5.27 -0.10
C TYR A 499 20.48 -6.45 -0.62
N LEU A 500 20.83 -7.68 -0.17
CA LEU A 500 20.15 -8.92 -0.55
C LEU A 500 19.63 -9.63 0.70
N GLY A 501 18.36 -10.04 0.69
CA GLY A 501 17.79 -10.91 1.71
C GLY A 501 17.82 -12.38 1.25
N CYS A 502 18.57 -13.23 1.98
CA CYS A 502 18.89 -14.58 1.54
C CYS A 502 18.20 -15.64 2.39
N LEU A 503 17.50 -16.56 1.72
CA LEU A 503 16.70 -17.62 2.35
C LEU A 503 17.59 -18.74 2.91
N ARG A 504 18.27 -19.48 2.04
CA ARG A 504 19.11 -20.63 2.45
C ARG A 504 20.32 -20.17 3.25
N GLY A 505 20.92 -19.06 2.84
CA GLY A 505 22.06 -18.47 3.53
C GLY A 505 21.75 -17.83 4.88
N ASN A 506 20.48 -17.64 5.24
CA ASN A 506 20.07 -17.04 6.52
C ASN A 506 20.82 -15.76 6.86
N ARG A 507 20.99 -14.87 5.87
CA ARG A 507 21.79 -13.63 6.00
C ARG A 507 21.29 -12.52 5.10
N MET A 508 21.76 -11.32 5.37
CA MET A 508 21.67 -10.20 4.45
C MET A 508 23.06 -9.89 3.92
N TYR A 509 23.24 -9.84 2.61
CA TYR A 509 24.43 -9.27 2.00
C TYR A 509 24.27 -7.77 1.82
N ARG A 510 25.37 -7.05 1.97
CA ARG A 510 25.56 -5.66 1.62
C ARG A 510 26.75 -5.54 0.69
N ALA A 511 26.64 -4.77 -0.39
CA ALA A 511 27.75 -4.52 -1.31
C ALA A 511 27.69 -3.09 -1.87
N VAL A 512 28.83 -2.45 -2.03
CA VAL A 512 28.93 -1.12 -2.67
C VAL A 512 29.00 -1.29 -4.18
N ILE A 513 28.14 -0.57 -4.90
CA ILE A 513 28.15 -0.56 -6.37
C ILE A 513 29.30 0.35 -6.85
N SER A 514 30.28 -0.22 -7.56
CA SER A 514 31.41 0.50 -8.13
C SER A 514 31.52 0.19 -9.63
N GLY A 515 31.05 1.11 -10.47
CA GLY A 515 30.94 0.85 -11.91
C GLY A 515 30.02 -0.33 -12.20
N ASN A 516 30.53 -1.39 -12.85
CA ASN A 516 29.80 -2.63 -13.13
C ASN A 516 30.18 -3.77 -12.17
N THR A 517 30.72 -3.46 -11.00
CA THR A 517 31.15 -4.46 -10.01
C THR A 517 30.55 -4.17 -8.64
N LEU A 518 30.56 -5.17 -7.78
CA LEU A 518 30.23 -5.08 -6.37
C LEU A 518 31.49 -5.19 -5.52
N THR A 519 31.73 -4.18 -4.69
CA THR A 519 32.88 -4.09 -3.78
C THR A 519 32.41 -4.03 -2.33
N ASP A 520 33.33 -4.12 -1.37
CA ASP A 520 33.05 -4.05 0.07
C ASP A 520 31.85 -4.94 0.48
N VAL A 521 31.92 -6.22 0.08
CA VAL A 521 30.84 -7.16 0.33
C VAL A 521 30.89 -7.63 1.78
N GLN A 522 29.83 -7.34 2.51
CA GLN A 522 29.67 -7.65 3.93
C GLN A 522 28.44 -8.52 4.16
N GLN A 523 28.43 -9.24 5.27
CA GLN A 523 27.31 -10.09 5.68
C GLN A 523 26.77 -9.62 7.02
N TYR A 524 25.44 -9.57 7.11
CA TYR A 524 24.72 -9.19 8.33
C TYR A 524 23.68 -10.24 8.69
N PHE A 525 23.36 -10.34 9.97
CA PHE A 525 22.30 -11.18 10.51
C PHE A 525 22.46 -12.67 10.22
N VAL A 526 23.70 -13.16 10.05
CA VAL A 526 23.98 -14.57 9.78
C VAL A 526 23.40 -15.45 10.90
N GLY A 527 22.37 -16.25 10.55
CA GLY A 527 21.65 -17.10 11.50
C GLY A 527 20.74 -16.38 12.51
N THR A 528 20.70 -15.04 12.53
CA THR A 528 20.00 -14.26 13.57
C THR A 528 18.48 -14.31 13.41
N TYR A 529 18.00 -14.11 12.18
CA TYR A 529 16.57 -14.02 11.86
C TYR A 529 16.09 -15.19 10.99
N SER A 530 16.91 -16.26 10.87
CA SER A 530 16.66 -17.37 9.96
C SER A 530 16.59 -16.89 8.49
N ARG A 531 15.68 -17.41 7.69
CA ARG A 531 15.55 -17.12 6.25
C ARG A 531 15.05 -15.69 6.02
N LEU A 532 15.78 -14.88 5.25
CA LEU A 532 15.41 -13.51 4.90
C LEU A 532 14.88 -13.47 3.47
N ARG A 533 13.77 -12.78 3.23
CA ARG A 533 13.14 -12.79 1.91
C ARG A 533 13.15 -11.41 1.25
N THR A 534 12.25 -10.54 1.60
CA THR A 534 12.08 -9.25 0.94
C THR A 534 12.93 -8.19 1.62
N VAL A 535 13.66 -7.44 0.83
CA VAL A 535 14.37 -6.22 1.23
C VAL A 535 13.81 -5.08 0.38
N GLU A 536 13.33 -4.01 1.02
CA GLU A 536 12.76 -2.84 0.35
C GLU A 536 13.26 -1.55 1.00
N PRO A 537 13.52 -0.48 0.22
CA PRO A 537 13.87 0.80 0.79
C PRO A 537 12.70 1.38 1.60
N THR A 538 13.01 2.04 2.72
CA THR A 538 12.07 2.90 3.41
C THR A 538 12.12 4.32 2.84
N LEU A 539 11.09 5.14 3.09
CA LEU A 539 11.09 6.55 2.67
C LEU A 539 12.19 7.38 3.34
N ASP A 540 12.63 6.98 4.54
CA ASP A 540 13.70 7.64 5.30
C ASP A 540 15.11 7.10 4.99
N GLY A 541 15.26 6.31 3.92
CA GLY A 541 16.56 5.81 3.43
C GLY A 541 17.15 4.67 4.26
N ASN A 542 16.32 3.93 4.98
CA ASN A 542 16.60 2.68 5.67
C ASN A 542 16.05 1.48 4.89
N LEU A 543 15.89 0.29 5.51
CA LEU A 543 15.35 -0.88 4.85
C LEU A 543 14.19 -1.50 5.64
N TRP A 544 13.18 -1.96 4.91
CA TRP A 544 12.29 -3.03 5.33
C TRP A 544 12.93 -4.37 5.02
N LEU A 545 12.79 -5.32 5.95
CA LEU A 545 13.28 -6.69 5.78
C LEU A 545 12.21 -7.66 6.29
N THR A 546 11.86 -8.68 5.50
CA THR A 546 10.93 -9.73 5.93
C THR A 546 11.63 -11.06 6.10
N THR A 547 11.11 -11.89 7.01
CA THR A 547 11.56 -13.29 7.15
C THR A 547 10.67 -14.24 6.37
N SER A 548 11.12 -15.49 6.23
CA SER A 548 10.44 -16.61 5.57
C SER A 548 10.85 -17.90 6.26
N THR A 549 10.54 -18.03 7.56
CA THR A 549 11.06 -19.07 8.43
C THR A 549 10.35 -20.41 8.25
N GLY A 550 9.09 -20.38 7.84
CA GLY A 550 8.27 -21.56 7.59
C GLY A 550 7.35 -21.34 6.39
N GLY A 551 6.63 -22.37 5.95
CA GLY A 551 5.58 -22.25 4.93
C GLY A 551 6.03 -21.79 3.53
N ASP A 552 7.33 -21.62 3.27
CA ASP A 552 7.81 -21.09 1.99
C ASP A 552 7.76 -22.07 0.82
N LYS A 553 7.43 -23.33 1.10
CA LYS A 553 7.33 -24.41 0.11
C LYS A 553 5.97 -25.12 0.05
N ASP A 554 4.99 -24.57 0.69
CA ASP A 554 3.60 -25.01 0.64
C ASP A 554 2.67 -23.82 0.37
N SER A 555 1.37 -24.00 0.43
CA SER A 555 0.38 -22.94 0.30
C SER A 555 -0.62 -23.01 1.45
N ILE A 556 -0.12 -23.29 2.64
CA ILE A 556 -0.93 -23.42 3.85
C ILE A 556 -0.94 -22.07 4.59
N PRO A 557 -2.08 -21.40 4.68
CA PRO A 557 -2.14 -20.10 5.36
C PRO A 557 -1.95 -20.25 6.88
N ASN A 558 -1.39 -19.22 7.51
CA ASN A 558 -1.18 -19.11 8.96
C ASN A 558 -0.31 -20.21 9.58
N ASN A 559 0.58 -20.83 8.82
CA ASN A 559 1.46 -21.90 9.30
C ASN A 559 2.90 -21.45 9.60
N SER A 560 3.18 -20.15 9.54
CA SER A 560 4.51 -19.58 9.77
C SER A 560 4.52 -18.59 10.95
N ASN A 561 5.71 -18.14 11.32
CA ASN A 561 5.93 -17.13 12.35
C ASN A 561 6.98 -16.15 11.83
N GLU A 562 6.53 -15.27 10.95
CA GLU A 562 7.39 -14.34 10.24
C GLU A 562 7.52 -13.02 10.97
N ARG A 563 8.54 -12.27 10.61
CA ARG A 563 8.81 -10.92 11.15
C ARG A 563 8.95 -9.94 10.01
N ILE A 564 8.43 -8.74 10.22
CA ILE A 564 8.74 -7.57 9.41
C ILE A 564 9.62 -6.67 10.28
N LEU A 565 10.82 -6.41 9.78
CA LEU A 565 11.86 -5.67 10.48
C LEU A 565 12.12 -4.34 9.76
N LYS A 566 12.47 -3.33 10.53
CA LYS A 566 13.14 -2.12 10.03
C LYS A 566 14.63 -2.22 10.36
N VAL A 567 15.47 -2.09 9.34
CA VAL A 567 16.93 -2.10 9.46
C VAL A 567 17.42 -0.67 9.29
N THR A 568 18.03 -0.12 10.33
CA THR A 568 18.62 1.23 10.29
C THR A 568 20.01 1.15 9.68
N LEU A 569 20.22 1.95 8.64
CA LEU A 569 21.51 2.04 7.93
C LEU A 569 22.34 3.20 8.46
N GLY A 570 23.66 3.05 8.42
CA GLY A 570 24.61 4.15 8.63
C GLY A 570 24.52 5.20 7.53
N ARG A 571 24.86 6.44 7.87
CA ARG A 571 24.89 7.58 6.92
C ARG A 571 26.23 7.67 6.22
#